data_5fed51a60a75d1cc1dbba3dd57063eff
#
_entry.id   5fed51a60a75d1cc1dbba3dd57063eff
#
_cell.length_a   1.000
_cell.length_b   1.000
_cell.length_c   1.000
_cell.angle_alpha   90.00
_cell.angle_beta   90.00
_cell.angle_gamma   90.00
#
_symmetry.space_group_name_H-M   'P 1'
#
loop_
_entity.id
_entity.type
_entity.pdbx_description
1 polymer ?
#
loop_
_entity_poly.entity_id
_entity_poly.type
_entity_poly.pdbx_seq_one_letter_code
_entity_poly.pdbx_strand_id
1 'polypeptide(L)'
;IDLVFEDNDGIIEIWDIKTSTRGWNEYQKKDKTKTAQLVLYKKFFSEQYGWPIDKIQVRYFIVKRKLWEEAMFAQKRVQEFVPAHGSITMRNVSTSFDDFIAKSFNDDGSYNTEGEFPAIAGKNSKNCKWCPFKKSELCNRKERIKS
;
A
#
# COMPACT_ATOMS: atom_id res chain seq x y z
N ILE A 1 -0.92 -8.93 -8.06
CA ILE A 1 0.38 -9.61 -8.05
C ILE A 1 0.85 -9.70 -9.49
N ASP A 2 2.07 -9.23 -9.79
CA ASP A 2 2.58 -9.22 -11.16
C ASP A 2 3.47 -10.42 -11.45
N LEU A 3 4.23 -10.90 -10.45
CA LEU A 3 5.10 -12.05 -10.60
C LEU A 3 5.18 -12.83 -9.29
N VAL A 4 5.10 -14.16 -9.39
CA VAL A 4 5.35 -15.10 -8.28
C VAL A 4 6.23 -16.23 -8.80
N PHE A 5 7.24 -16.58 -8.04
CA PHE A 5 8.08 -17.74 -8.32
C PHE A 5 8.63 -18.32 -7.02
N GLU A 6 9.01 -19.59 -7.07
CA GLU A 6 9.75 -20.26 -6.01
C GLU A 6 11.24 -20.19 -6.34
N ASP A 7 12.05 -19.78 -5.38
CA ASP A 7 13.50 -19.80 -5.54
C ASP A 7 14.10 -21.20 -5.23
N ASN A 8 15.42 -21.33 -5.37
CA ASN A 8 16.12 -22.59 -5.16
C ASN A 8 16.11 -23.07 -3.70
N ASP A 9 15.78 -22.19 -2.75
CA ASP A 9 15.71 -22.46 -1.31
C ASP A 9 14.28 -22.77 -0.84
N GLY A 10 13.33 -22.89 -1.78
CA GLY A 10 11.90 -23.12 -1.49
C GLY A 10 11.21 -21.92 -0.85
N ILE A 11 11.67 -20.71 -1.19
CA ILE A 11 11.03 -19.46 -0.76
C ILE A 11 10.18 -18.94 -1.91
N ILE A 12 8.95 -18.57 -1.61
CA ILE A 12 8.07 -17.88 -2.55
C ILE A 12 8.43 -16.39 -2.58
N GLU A 13 8.80 -15.90 -3.74
CA GLU A 13 9.01 -14.48 -4.02
C GLU A 13 7.78 -13.89 -4.71
N ILE A 14 7.14 -12.92 -4.07
CA ILE A 14 6.02 -12.15 -4.66
C ILE A 14 6.54 -10.77 -5.02
N TRP A 15 6.49 -10.46 -6.31
CA TRP A 15 6.97 -9.19 -6.83
C TRP A 15 5.82 -8.36 -7.40
N ASP A 16 5.84 -7.08 -7.12
CA ASP A 16 4.93 -6.10 -7.70
C ASP A 16 5.73 -5.05 -8.47
N ILE A 17 5.40 -4.88 -9.74
CA ILE A 17 6.12 -4.01 -10.67
C ILE A 17 5.50 -2.61 -10.64
N LYS A 18 6.30 -1.62 -10.30
CA LYS A 18 5.87 -0.22 -10.30
C LYS A 18 6.72 0.61 -11.26
N THR A 19 6.10 1.59 -11.89
CA THR A 19 6.84 2.60 -12.64
C THR A 19 6.95 3.89 -11.83
N SER A 20 8.08 4.54 -11.91
CA SER A 20 8.32 5.84 -11.27
C SER A 20 9.18 6.72 -12.18
N THR A 21 9.07 8.03 -12.09
CA THR A 21 9.89 8.92 -12.90
C THR A 21 11.38 8.71 -12.61
N ARG A 22 11.77 8.68 -11.33
CA ARG A 22 13.19 8.58 -10.91
C ARG A 22 13.45 7.55 -9.83
N GLY A 23 12.50 6.66 -9.56
CA GLY A 23 12.52 5.72 -8.45
C GLY A 23 11.74 6.24 -7.23
N TRP A 24 11.75 5.47 -6.16
CA TRP A 24 11.12 5.84 -4.89
C TRP A 24 12.14 6.42 -3.93
N ASN A 25 11.83 7.58 -3.37
CA ASN A 25 12.58 8.20 -2.29
C ASN A 25 12.12 7.64 -0.92
N GLU A 26 12.79 8.04 0.15
CA GLU A 26 12.51 7.55 1.50
C GLU A 26 11.08 7.83 1.99
N TYR A 27 10.46 8.95 1.57
CA TYR A 27 9.06 9.23 1.90
C TYR A 27 8.10 8.23 1.23
N GLN A 28 8.36 7.91 -0.03
CA GLN A 28 7.55 6.95 -0.77
C GLN A 28 7.71 5.52 -0.24
N LYS A 29 8.92 5.14 0.19
CA LYS A 29 9.19 3.85 0.81
C LYS A 29 8.55 3.71 2.20
N LYS A 30 8.43 4.81 2.95
CA LYS A 30 7.79 4.87 4.28
C LYS A 30 6.26 5.01 4.22
N ASP A 31 5.69 5.17 3.04
CA ASP A 31 4.24 5.28 2.85
C ASP A 31 3.57 3.92 3.12
N LYS A 32 2.89 3.85 4.25
CA LYS A 32 2.23 2.62 4.71
C LYS A 32 1.17 2.12 3.73
N THR A 33 0.50 3.00 2.99
CA THR A 33 -0.52 2.60 2.02
C THR A 33 0.09 1.85 0.83
N LYS A 34 1.28 2.24 0.40
CA LYS A 34 2.02 1.51 -0.64
C LYS A 34 2.51 0.16 -0.16
N THR A 35 3.07 0.11 1.06
CA THR A 35 3.62 -1.14 1.60
C THR A 35 2.55 -2.13 2.00
N ALA A 36 1.37 -1.68 2.41
CA ALA A 36 0.25 -2.54 2.79
C ALA A 36 -0.18 -3.51 1.67
N GLN A 37 -0.12 -3.10 0.42
CA GLN A 37 -0.49 -3.94 -0.72
C GLN A 37 0.29 -5.25 -0.73
N LEU A 38 1.62 -5.20 -0.63
CA LEU A 38 2.45 -6.41 -0.64
C LEU A 38 2.29 -7.25 0.62
N VAL A 39 2.03 -6.62 1.77
CA VAL A 39 1.75 -7.34 3.01
C VAL A 39 0.45 -8.14 2.90
N LEU A 40 -0.60 -7.56 2.31
CA LEU A 40 -1.85 -8.26 2.03
C LEU A 40 -1.65 -9.39 0.99
N TYR A 41 -0.85 -9.16 -0.05
CA TYR A 41 -0.52 -10.22 -1.01
C TYR A 41 0.14 -11.41 -0.32
N LYS A 42 1.10 -11.17 0.58
CA LYS A 42 1.75 -12.22 1.36
C LYS A 42 0.74 -13.00 2.21
N LYS A 43 -0.15 -12.30 2.94
CA LYS A 43 -1.19 -12.90 3.76
C LYS A 43 -2.11 -13.79 2.93
N PHE A 44 -2.75 -13.22 1.91
CA PHE A 44 -3.74 -13.94 1.13
C PHE A 44 -3.13 -15.05 0.27
N PHE A 45 -1.90 -14.91 -0.19
CA PHE A 45 -1.20 -15.99 -0.88
C PHE A 45 -0.94 -17.18 0.06
N SER A 46 -0.50 -16.90 1.30
CA SER A 46 -0.32 -17.94 2.32
C SER A 46 -1.63 -18.67 2.61
N GLU A 47 -2.73 -17.94 2.81
CA GLU A 47 -4.04 -18.49 3.12
C GLU A 47 -4.63 -19.30 1.95
N GLN A 48 -4.49 -18.79 0.74
CA GLN A 48 -5.09 -19.41 -0.46
C GLN A 48 -4.36 -20.66 -0.92
N TYR A 49 -3.03 -20.67 -0.83
CA TYR A 49 -2.19 -21.75 -1.36
C TYR A 49 -1.57 -22.63 -0.28
N GLY A 50 -1.81 -22.34 1.00
CA GLY A 50 -1.29 -23.12 2.13
C GLY A 50 0.21 -23.03 2.35
N TRP A 51 0.88 -22.01 1.79
CA TRP A 51 2.31 -21.79 2.00
C TRP A 51 2.59 -21.21 3.39
N PRO A 52 3.61 -21.72 4.11
CA PRO A 52 4.04 -21.12 5.37
C PRO A 52 4.41 -19.65 5.16
N ILE A 53 3.87 -18.77 6.00
CA ILE A 53 4.01 -17.32 5.82
C ILE A 53 5.45 -16.82 5.96
N ASP A 54 6.29 -17.52 6.72
CA ASP A 54 7.72 -17.27 6.88
C ASP A 54 8.52 -17.65 5.62
N LYS A 55 7.97 -18.51 4.77
CA LYS A 55 8.52 -18.91 3.48
C LYS A 55 8.10 -18.00 2.31
N ILE A 56 7.44 -16.89 2.58
CA ILE A 56 7.02 -15.94 1.55
C ILE A 56 7.76 -14.61 1.75
N GLN A 57 8.45 -14.17 0.73
CA GLN A 57 9.09 -12.87 0.64
C GLN A 57 8.33 -11.97 -0.34
N VAL A 58 8.39 -10.65 -0.11
CA VAL A 58 7.69 -9.69 -0.97
C VAL A 58 8.60 -8.53 -1.32
N ARG A 59 8.57 -8.08 -2.57
CA ARG A 59 9.35 -6.91 -2.99
C ARG A 59 8.73 -6.14 -4.13
N TYR A 60 9.08 -4.88 -4.21
CA TYR A 60 8.78 -4.01 -5.33
C TYR A 60 9.93 -4.01 -6.32
N PHE A 61 9.58 -4.13 -7.60
CA PHE A 61 10.45 -3.92 -8.74
C PHE A 61 10.09 -2.60 -9.41
N ILE A 62 10.88 -1.55 -9.15
CA ILE A 62 10.54 -0.18 -9.54
C ILE A 62 11.33 0.21 -10.78
N VAL A 63 10.64 0.34 -11.92
CA VAL A 63 11.24 0.76 -13.18
C VAL A 63 11.26 2.29 -13.25
N LYS A 64 12.45 2.86 -13.40
CA LYS A 64 12.66 4.31 -13.54
C LYS A 64 12.45 4.71 -15.01
N ARG A 65 11.49 5.59 -15.26
CA ARG A 65 11.23 6.12 -16.61
C ARG A 65 12.32 7.08 -17.09
N LYS A 66 12.90 7.84 -16.16
CA LYS A 66 14.00 8.79 -16.45
C LYS A 66 15.21 8.48 -15.57
N LEU A 67 16.40 8.59 -16.15
CA LEU A 67 17.67 8.65 -15.44
C LEU A 67 18.17 10.08 -15.46
N TRP A 68 19.15 10.41 -14.61
CA TRP A 68 19.79 11.73 -14.63
C TRP A 68 20.75 11.77 -15.82
N GLU A 69 20.59 12.75 -16.70
CA GLU A 69 21.37 12.83 -17.93
C GLU A 69 22.84 13.21 -17.64
N GLU A 70 23.06 14.02 -16.59
CA GLU A 70 24.37 14.52 -16.18
C GLU A 70 24.98 13.76 -14.98
N ALA A 71 24.58 12.53 -14.75
CA ALA A 71 25.11 11.77 -13.63
C ALA A 71 26.57 11.35 -13.88
N MET A 72 27.42 11.62 -12.90
CA MET A 72 28.83 11.21 -12.92
C MET A 72 29.03 9.70 -12.87
N PHE A 73 28.01 8.95 -12.45
CA PHE A 73 28.06 7.49 -12.29
C PHE A 73 26.93 6.81 -13.06
N ALA A 74 27.19 5.58 -13.51
CA ALA A 74 26.18 4.75 -14.14
C ALA A 74 25.00 4.53 -13.20
N GLN A 75 23.78 4.78 -13.68
CA GLN A 75 22.56 4.62 -12.93
C GLN A 75 21.84 3.35 -13.30
N LYS A 76 21.35 2.63 -12.29
CA LYS A 76 20.47 1.48 -12.51
C LYS A 76 19.07 1.97 -12.91
N ARG A 77 18.52 1.43 -14.01
CA ARG A 77 17.13 1.68 -14.44
C ARG A 77 16.11 1.09 -13.47
N VAL A 78 16.50 0.08 -12.73
CA VAL A 78 15.67 -0.62 -11.76
C VAL A 78 16.08 -0.28 -10.35
N GLN A 79 15.10 -0.16 -9.46
CA GLN A 79 15.27 -0.08 -8.02
C GLN A 79 14.43 -1.18 -7.37
N GLU A 80 15.05 -2.00 -6.55
CA GLU A 80 14.33 -2.93 -5.70
C GLU A 80 14.05 -2.31 -4.33
N PHE A 81 12.92 -2.67 -3.77
CA PHE A 81 12.55 -2.27 -2.42
C PHE A 81 11.76 -3.37 -1.72
N VAL A 82 12.27 -3.82 -0.58
CA VAL A 82 11.60 -4.79 0.30
C VAL A 82 10.95 -3.99 1.44
N PRO A 83 9.62 -3.94 1.52
CA PRO A 83 8.94 -3.30 2.64
C PRO A 83 9.05 -4.16 3.89
N ALA A 84 8.88 -3.56 5.07
CA ALA A 84 8.72 -4.33 6.30
C ALA A 84 7.45 -5.20 6.20
N HIS A 85 7.60 -6.51 6.38
CA HIS A 85 6.53 -7.50 6.27
C HIS A 85 6.60 -8.58 7.36
N GLY A 86 7.22 -8.26 8.51
CA GLY A 86 7.24 -9.12 9.69
C GLY A 86 5.89 -9.16 10.42
N SER A 87 5.78 -9.99 11.46
CA SER A 87 4.54 -10.30 12.17
C SER A 87 3.77 -9.06 12.68
N ILE A 88 4.48 -8.05 13.20
CA ILE A 88 3.87 -6.82 13.69
C ILE A 88 3.24 -6.02 12.54
N THR A 89 3.96 -5.87 11.43
CA THR A 89 3.43 -5.16 10.24
C THR A 89 2.26 -5.90 9.64
N MET A 90 2.35 -7.23 9.53
CA MET A 90 1.27 -8.09 9.05
C MET A 90 0.01 -7.91 9.89
N ARG A 91 0.12 -7.98 11.21
CA ARG A 91 -1.02 -7.77 12.12
C ARG A 91 -1.65 -6.39 11.94
N ASN A 92 -0.84 -5.33 11.95
CA ASN A 92 -1.35 -3.96 11.82
C ASN A 92 -2.07 -3.73 10.48
N VAL A 93 -1.51 -4.26 9.39
CA VAL A 93 -2.13 -4.14 8.06
C VAL A 93 -3.41 -4.97 7.99
N SER A 94 -3.42 -6.20 8.52
CA SER A 94 -4.62 -7.04 8.57
C SER A 94 -5.73 -6.37 9.36
N THR A 95 -5.45 -5.91 10.59
CA THR A 95 -6.46 -5.20 11.41
C THR A 95 -7.03 -3.99 10.68
N SER A 96 -6.17 -3.17 10.05
CA SER A 96 -6.65 -2.00 9.29
C SER A 96 -7.50 -2.39 8.08
N PHE A 97 -7.21 -3.51 7.44
CA PHE A 97 -7.99 -4.03 6.34
C PHE A 97 -9.33 -4.59 6.82
N ASP A 98 -9.34 -5.36 7.89
CA ASP A 98 -10.54 -5.93 8.51
C ASP A 98 -11.48 -4.80 9.00
N ASP A 99 -10.93 -3.76 9.65
CA ASP A 99 -11.66 -2.55 10.04
C ASP A 99 -12.28 -1.83 8.84
N PHE A 100 -11.55 -1.76 7.72
CA PHE A 100 -12.08 -1.18 6.48
C PHE A 100 -13.24 -2.00 5.94
N ILE A 101 -13.11 -3.31 5.86
CA ILE A 101 -14.18 -4.21 5.39
C ILE A 101 -15.40 -4.07 6.29
N ALA A 102 -15.25 -4.19 7.61
CA ALA A 102 -16.35 -4.12 8.57
C ALA A 102 -17.11 -2.77 8.53
N LYS A 103 -16.43 -1.67 8.18
CA LYS A 103 -17.07 -0.36 8.04
C LYS A 103 -17.71 -0.14 6.69
N SER A 104 -17.16 -0.71 5.64
CA SER A 104 -17.55 -0.40 4.26
C SER A 104 -18.57 -1.35 3.68
N PHE A 105 -18.70 -2.55 4.24
CA PHE A 105 -19.57 -3.60 3.74
C PHE A 105 -20.45 -4.18 4.84
N ASN A 106 -21.66 -4.59 4.47
CA ASN A 106 -22.56 -5.37 5.29
C ASN A 106 -22.20 -6.87 5.23
N ASP A 107 -22.75 -7.69 6.11
CA ASP A 107 -22.48 -9.14 6.18
C ASP A 107 -22.83 -9.89 4.87
N ASP A 108 -23.77 -9.38 4.11
CA ASP A 108 -24.17 -9.91 2.79
C ASP A 108 -23.24 -9.47 1.65
N GLY A 109 -22.21 -8.69 1.94
CA GLY A 109 -21.26 -8.14 0.96
C GLY A 109 -21.73 -6.89 0.22
N SER A 110 -22.93 -6.37 0.51
CA SER A 110 -23.39 -5.09 -0.01
C SER A 110 -22.65 -3.91 0.64
N TYR A 111 -22.64 -2.76 -0.04
CA TYR A 111 -22.01 -1.55 0.53
C TYR A 111 -22.82 -1.05 1.73
N ASN A 112 -22.13 -0.72 2.82
CA ASN A 112 -22.71 -0.04 3.97
C ASN A 112 -22.95 1.42 3.63
N THR A 113 -24.17 1.77 3.19
CA THR A 113 -24.58 3.13 2.85
C THR A 113 -25.07 3.92 4.06
N GLU A 114 -25.34 3.27 5.18
CA GLU A 114 -25.83 3.89 6.42
C GLU A 114 -24.69 4.21 7.40
N GLY A 115 -23.46 3.79 7.07
CA GLY A 115 -22.30 4.03 7.89
C GLY A 115 -21.92 5.51 8.00
N GLU A 116 -21.46 5.92 9.17
CA GLU A 116 -20.87 7.25 9.36
C GLU A 116 -19.45 7.29 8.81
N PHE A 117 -19.22 8.09 7.78
CA PHE A 117 -17.91 8.31 7.17
C PHE A 117 -17.44 9.76 7.37
N PRO A 118 -16.95 10.11 8.56
CA PRO A 118 -16.59 11.49 8.87
C PRO A 118 -15.43 11.97 7.99
N ALA A 119 -15.49 13.22 7.56
CA ALA A 119 -14.42 13.85 6.81
C ALA A 119 -13.21 14.12 7.72
N ILE A 120 -12.12 13.39 7.53
CA ILE A 120 -10.90 13.53 8.33
C ILE A 120 -9.92 14.45 7.61
N ALA A 121 -9.74 15.66 8.15
CA ALA A 121 -8.81 16.64 7.58
C ALA A 121 -7.33 16.24 7.74
N GLY A 122 -6.99 15.53 8.81
CA GLY A 122 -5.63 15.20 9.20
C GLY A 122 -4.85 16.42 9.69
N LYS A 123 -3.66 16.19 10.23
CA LYS A 123 -2.79 17.26 10.75
C LYS A 123 -2.54 18.33 9.67
N ASN A 124 -2.74 19.59 10.01
CA ASN A 124 -2.61 20.74 9.10
C ASN A 124 -3.47 20.62 7.82
N SER A 125 -4.61 19.95 7.90
CA SER A 125 -5.51 19.70 6.76
C SER A 125 -4.82 18.98 5.58
N LYS A 126 -3.84 18.14 5.85
CA LYS A 126 -3.05 17.42 4.84
C LYS A 126 -3.92 16.60 3.88
N ASN A 127 -4.93 15.92 4.42
CA ASN A 127 -5.85 15.08 3.64
C ASN A 127 -6.75 15.91 2.70
N CYS A 128 -6.94 17.21 3.01
CA CYS A 128 -7.74 18.11 2.19
C CYS A 128 -6.96 18.76 1.04
N LYS A 129 -5.64 18.63 1.02
CA LYS A 129 -4.80 19.32 0.03
C LYS A 129 -5.20 18.99 -1.41
N TRP A 130 -5.42 17.71 -1.69
CA TRP A 130 -5.74 17.17 -3.01
C TRP A 130 -7.12 16.49 -3.07
N CYS A 131 -7.98 16.72 -2.06
CA CYS A 131 -9.30 16.12 -2.00
C CYS A 131 -10.20 16.76 -3.08
N PRO A 132 -10.80 15.98 -3.98
CA PRO A 132 -11.70 16.50 -5.02
C PRO A 132 -12.95 17.12 -4.44
N PHE A 133 -13.40 16.69 -3.26
CA PHE A 133 -14.59 17.19 -2.59
C PHE A 133 -14.37 18.45 -1.75
N LYS A 134 -13.14 18.96 -1.64
CA LYS A 134 -12.77 20.09 -0.75
C LYS A 134 -13.64 21.35 -0.93
N LYS A 135 -14.13 21.60 -2.13
CA LYS A 135 -14.91 22.76 -2.49
C LYS A 135 -16.37 22.44 -2.85
N SER A 136 -16.76 21.18 -2.77
CA SER A 136 -18.10 20.73 -3.09
C SER A 136 -19.03 20.81 -1.88
N GLU A 137 -20.33 20.76 -2.12
CA GLU A 137 -21.39 20.71 -1.10
C GLU A 137 -21.32 19.40 -0.28
N LEU A 138 -20.70 18.34 -0.85
CA LEU A 138 -20.49 17.07 -0.19
C LEU A 138 -19.47 17.14 0.96
N CYS A 139 -18.76 18.26 1.10
CA CYS A 139 -17.77 18.43 2.15
C CYS A 139 -18.18 19.45 3.19
N ASN A 140 -18.79 19.02 4.28
CA ASN A 140 -19.08 19.89 5.41
C ASN A 140 -17.79 20.27 6.16
N ARG A 141 -17.28 21.48 5.89
CA ARG A 141 -16.02 21.98 6.48
C ARG A 141 -16.10 22.16 7.99
N LYS A 142 -17.29 22.34 8.56
CA LYS A 142 -17.49 22.59 10.00
C LYS A 142 -17.37 21.30 10.81
N GLU A 143 -17.69 20.17 10.21
CA GLU A 143 -17.71 18.84 10.86
C GLU A 143 -16.45 18.02 10.65
N ARG A 144 -15.41 18.61 10.06
CA ARG A 144 -14.14 17.90 9.82
C ARG A 144 -13.45 17.58 11.12
N ILE A 145 -13.10 16.33 11.30
CA ILE A 145 -12.24 15.89 12.39
C ILE A 145 -10.82 16.38 12.12
N LYS A 146 -10.33 17.24 13.01
CA LYS A 146 -8.91 17.64 13.05
C LYS A 146 -8.21 16.64 13.94
N SER A 147 -7.56 15.65 13.34
CA SER A 147 -6.68 14.71 14.05
C SER A 147 -5.24 15.19 14.07
#